data_b6d79f6deba647b421025492458985f9
#
_entry.id   b6d79f6deba647b421025492458985f9
#
_cell.length_a   1.000
_cell.length_b   1.000
_cell.length_c   1.000
_cell.angle_alpha   90.00
_cell.angle_beta   90.00
_cell.angle_gamma   90.00
#
_symmetry.space_group_name_H-M   'P 1'
#
loop_
_entity.id
_entity.type
_entity.pdbx_description
1 polymer ?
#
loop_
_entity_poly.entity_id
_entity_poly.type
_entity_poly.pdbx_seq_one_letter_code
_entity_poly.pdbx_strand_id
1 'polypeptide(L)'
;VYMPELKRLNIFEKMRGLHTDIMEIRRKTLIEIAKMILEDKPPEYVEMIPYNVIQRDVPTYRDSVFAERAIIRERVRLGFGLDLQEFGKHSPVLFDVHEAFTDKKIIKKPIVNVIKIGCERCPTDSFMVSNLCRACIAHPCTLVCPKNCIEKKDSGAVIDQDLCIKCGRCAQVCPYNAIIYRERPCSAACGVNAIGSDQYGFADIDQEKCVSCGQCIVSCPFGAIGEKSEIVQILLALKNAKKGGKSVYAEIAPSFTGQLGDNVSPGKIVTALKKLGFKEVFEVAYGADVDVLHISHELCEIIKSGNRERFIGTSCCPSWAMAAKKNFPEFRDNISKSSTPMVETAKKIKIMDKDSVIVFIGPCISKKHECFDEEVAELVDYIMTFEELSALVIAEGIELQSLPEEKTLCEGSKSGRSFPVAGGVASAIIAQTQRMLKENFEIPFSSADTLAACLKLLKDVKSGKLKPAPLLIEGMACPFGCIGGPGTMSTLIKAKKSVSDFAQKAEYDLPSDYISES
;
A
#
# COMPACT_ATOMS: atom_id res chain seq x y z
N VAL A 1 -5.63 17.94 -26.51
CA VAL A 1 -6.94 17.32 -26.75
C VAL A 1 -7.41 16.78 -25.40
N TYR A 2 -8.39 17.48 -24.82
CA TYR A 2 -9.02 17.17 -23.56
C TYR A 2 -9.79 15.86 -23.78
N MET A 3 -9.28 14.73 -23.29
CA MET A 3 -10.18 13.62 -22.96
C MET A 3 -11.05 14.17 -21.81
N PRO A 4 -12.40 14.24 -21.95
CA PRO A 4 -13.20 14.39 -20.76
C PRO A 4 -12.74 13.23 -19.86
N GLU A 5 -12.43 13.52 -18.63
CA GLU A 5 -12.27 12.54 -17.59
C GLU A 5 -13.58 11.70 -17.57
N LEU A 6 -13.66 10.70 -18.43
CA LEU A 6 -14.35 9.47 -18.05
C LEU A 6 -13.65 9.17 -16.74
N LYS A 7 -14.28 9.60 -15.63
CA LYS A 7 -13.82 9.29 -14.29
C LYS A 7 -13.47 7.83 -14.36
N ARG A 8 -12.18 7.52 -14.46
CA ARG A 8 -11.69 6.16 -14.25
C ARG A 8 -12.25 5.85 -12.90
N LEU A 9 -13.39 5.15 -12.88
CA LEU A 9 -14.03 4.76 -11.64
C LEU A 9 -12.98 3.94 -10.97
N ASN A 10 -12.29 4.55 -10.02
CA ASN A 10 -11.17 3.97 -9.35
C ASN A 10 -11.68 2.65 -8.76
N ILE A 11 -11.36 1.52 -9.42
CA ILE A 11 -11.78 0.17 -9.00
C ILE A 11 -11.35 -0.02 -7.55
N PHE A 12 -10.24 0.61 -7.18
CA PHE A 12 -9.75 0.68 -5.83
C PHE A 12 -10.77 1.29 -4.85
N GLU A 13 -11.36 2.45 -5.16
CA GLU A 13 -12.39 3.09 -4.31
C GLU A 13 -13.65 2.23 -4.20
N LYS A 14 -14.02 1.55 -5.28
CA LYS A 14 -15.20 0.69 -5.29
C LYS A 14 -15.03 -0.61 -4.52
N MET A 15 -13.82 -1.19 -4.52
CA MET A 15 -13.55 -2.48 -3.86
C MET A 15 -13.03 -2.34 -2.43
N ARG A 16 -12.60 -1.14 -2.03
CA ARG A 16 -12.01 -0.92 -0.71
C ARG A 16 -13.06 -1.04 0.40
N GLY A 17 -12.77 -1.88 1.38
CA GLY A 17 -13.66 -2.16 2.50
C GLY A 17 -14.86 -3.04 2.17
N LEU A 18 -14.96 -3.54 0.93
CA LEU A 18 -15.85 -4.64 0.62
C LEU A 18 -15.18 -5.95 1.05
N HIS A 19 -15.93 -6.77 1.78
CA HIS A 19 -15.51 -8.13 2.08
C HIS A 19 -15.63 -8.97 0.81
N THR A 20 -14.51 -9.44 0.28
CA THR A 20 -14.47 -10.28 -0.94
C THR A 20 -13.89 -11.64 -0.63
N ASP A 21 -14.28 -12.66 -1.40
CA ASP A 21 -13.73 -14.02 -1.30
C ASP A 21 -12.19 -14.02 -1.40
N ILE A 22 -11.61 -13.09 -2.17
CA ILE A 22 -10.16 -12.96 -2.32
C ILE A 22 -9.51 -12.55 -1.00
N MET A 23 -10.10 -11.57 -0.30
CA MET A 23 -9.61 -11.13 1.01
C MET A 23 -9.75 -12.26 2.04
N GLU A 24 -10.85 -13.00 1.99
CA GLU A 24 -11.08 -14.15 2.87
C GLU A 24 -10.04 -15.24 2.62
N ILE A 25 -9.78 -15.60 1.37
CA ILE A 25 -8.78 -16.59 0.99
C ILE A 25 -7.38 -16.16 1.44
N ARG A 26 -7.00 -14.90 1.20
CA ARG A 26 -5.70 -14.35 1.65
C ARG A 26 -5.56 -14.47 3.16
N ARG A 27 -6.57 -14.05 3.89
CA ARG A 27 -6.59 -14.09 5.36
C ARG A 27 -6.54 -15.51 5.89
N LYS A 28 -7.36 -16.44 5.33
CA LYS A 28 -7.32 -17.86 5.69
C LYS A 28 -5.93 -18.47 5.47
N THR A 29 -5.27 -18.12 4.38
CA THR A 29 -3.90 -18.60 4.12
C THR A 29 -2.93 -18.12 5.19
N LEU A 30 -2.98 -16.82 5.57
CA LEU A 30 -2.12 -16.28 6.63
C LEU A 30 -2.45 -16.87 8.01
N ILE A 31 -3.73 -17.12 8.30
CA ILE A 31 -4.16 -17.76 9.55
C ILE A 31 -3.59 -19.18 9.65
N GLU A 32 -3.68 -19.99 8.57
CA GLU A 32 -3.16 -21.35 8.57
C GLU A 32 -1.62 -21.38 8.70
N ILE A 33 -0.92 -20.44 8.07
CA ILE A 33 0.52 -20.25 8.28
C ILE A 33 0.83 -19.90 9.74
N ALA A 34 0.10 -18.95 10.30
CA ALA A 34 0.29 -18.52 11.70
C ALA A 34 0.02 -19.67 12.68
N LYS A 35 -1.07 -20.42 12.50
CA LYS A 35 -1.39 -21.61 13.31
C LYS A 35 -0.29 -22.67 13.23
N MET A 36 0.23 -22.93 12.02
CA MET A 36 1.32 -23.88 11.83
C MET A 36 2.52 -23.53 12.72
N ILE A 37 2.91 -22.26 12.74
CA ILE A 37 4.03 -21.80 13.55
C ILE A 37 3.68 -21.79 15.06
N LEU A 38 2.49 -21.33 15.44
CA LEU A 38 2.06 -21.25 16.83
C LEU A 38 1.95 -22.63 17.50
N GLU A 39 1.47 -23.62 16.76
CA GLU A 39 1.25 -25.00 17.22
C GLU A 39 2.50 -25.89 17.05
N ASP A 40 3.67 -25.34 16.68
CA ASP A 40 4.93 -26.08 16.46
C ASP A 40 4.78 -27.26 15.48
N LYS A 41 3.95 -27.10 14.43
CA LYS A 41 3.80 -28.14 13.41
C LYS A 41 5.07 -28.27 12.58
N PRO A 42 5.39 -29.50 12.11
CA PRO A 42 6.59 -29.72 11.31
C PRO A 42 6.49 -29.01 9.95
N PRO A 43 7.62 -28.68 9.31
CA PRO A 43 7.64 -27.97 8.02
C PRO A 43 6.81 -28.63 6.92
N GLU A 44 6.69 -29.95 6.93
CA GLU A 44 5.90 -30.75 5.98
C GLU A 44 4.40 -30.40 6.02
N TYR A 45 3.92 -29.84 7.13
CA TYR A 45 2.53 -29.41 7.28
C TYR A 45 2.14 -28.32 6.26
N VAL A 46 3.11 -27.60 5.70
CA VAL A 46 2.88 -26.58 4.66
C VAL A 46 2.11 -27.14 3.46
N GLU A 47 2.30 -28.43 3.13
CA GLU A 47 1.59 -29.09 2.01
C GLU A 47 0.10 -29.27 2.30
N MET A 48 -0.33 -29.23 3.57
CA MET A 48 -1.73 -29.34 3.97
C MET A 48 -2.47 -28.00 3.91
N ILE A 49 -1.76 -26.87 3.97
CA ILE A 49 -2.38 -25.54 4.03
C ILE A 49 -3.33 -25.28 2.84
N PRO A 50 -2.99 -25.61 1.57
CA PRO A 50 -3.93 -25.45 0.46
C PRO A 50 -5.23 -26.22 0.63
N TYR A 51 -5.19 -27.37 1.27
CA TYR A 51 -6.36 -28.20 1.52
C TYR A 51 -7.19 -27.68 2.70
N ASN A 52 -6.55 -27.13 3.73
CA ASN A 52 -7.24 -26.50 4.85
C ASN A 52 -7.95 -25.20 4.43
N VAL A 53 -7.36 -24.44 3.52
CA VAL A 53 -7.96 -23.20 2.98
C VAL A 53 -9.09 -23.52 1.99
N ILE A 54 -8.90 -24.51 1.11
CA ILE A 54 -9.87 -24.98 0.12
C ILE A 54 -10.27 -26.42 0.46
N GLN A 55 -11.19 -26.55 1.40
CA GLN A 55 -11.64 -27.86 1.93
C GLN A 55 -12.62 -28.59 1.02
N ARG A 56 -13.29 -27.86 0.14
CA ARG A 56 -14.33 -28.40 -0.77
C ARG A 56 -13.73 -29.09 -1.99
N ASP A 57 -14.52 -29.95 -2.61
CA ASP A 57 -14.17 -30.71 -3.83
C ASP A 57 -14.78 -30.08 -5.10
N VAL A 58 -15.66 -29.07 -4.93
CA VAL A 58 -16.28 -28.33 -6.03
C VAL A 58 -15.62 -26.96 -6.13
N PRO A 59 -15.15 -26.56 -7.33
CA PRO A 59 -14.53 -25.25 -7.53
C PRO A 59 -15.56 -24.12 -7.38
N THR A 60 -15.11 -22.94 -6.94
CA THR A 60 -16.00 -21.80 -6.72
C THR A 60 -15.52 -20.50 -7.35
N TYR A 61 -14.22 -20.32 -7.51
CA TYR A 61 -13.65 -19.10 -8.10
C TYR A 61 -12.68 -19.39 -9.25
N ARG A 62 -12.46 -20.66 -9.57
CA ARG A 62 -11.70 -21.13 -10.73
C ARG A 62 -12.40 -22.32 -11.38
N ASP A 63 -11.90 -22.75 -12.55
CA ASP A 63 -12.45 -23.87 -13.30
C ASP A 63 -12.25 -25.23 -12.61
N SER A 64 -11.30 -25.30 -11.69
CA SER A 64 -11.04 -26.52 -10.92
C SER A 64 -10.50 -26.24 -9.53
N VAL A 65 -10.80 -27.11 -8.60
CA VAL A 65 -10.26 -27.12 -7.24
C VAL A 65 -8.72 -27.23 -7.24
N PHE A 66 -8.16 -27.94 -8.22
CA PHE A 66 -6.70 -28.05 -8.36
C PHE A 66 -6.06 -26.72 -8.68
N ALA A 67 -6.68 -25.91 -9.55
CA ALA A 67 -6.22 -24.54 -9.86
C ALA A 67 -6.35 -23.63 -8.63
N GLU A 68 -7.44 -23.73 -7.88
CA GLU A 68 -7.64 -22.99 -6.63
C GLU A 68 -6.53 -23.31 -5.61
N ARG A 69 -6.28 -24.59 -5.35
CA ARG A 69 -5.22 -25.06 -4.43
C ARG A 69 -3.82 -24.67 -4.92
N ALA A 70 -3.57 -24.70 -6.24
CA ALA A 70 -2.28 -24.27 -6.79
C ALA A 70 -2.03 -22.77 -6.58
N ILE A 71 -3.06 -21.91 -6.66
CA ILE A 71 -2.95 -20.49 -6.30
C ILE A 71 -2.62 -20.34 -4.81
N ILE A 72 -3.24 -21.12 -3.94
CA ILE A 72 -2.92 -21.09 -2.50
C ILE A 72 -1.48 -21.53 -2.24
N ARG A 73 -0.95 -22.53 -2.94
CA ARG A 73 0.46 -22.92 -2.83
C ARG A 73 1.41 -21.74 -3.04
N GLU A 74 1.19 -20.98 -4.12
CA GLU A 74 1.99 -19.80 -4.40
C GLU A 74 1.81 -18.71 -3.32
N ARG A 75 0.59 -18.54 -2.79
CA ARG A 75 0.34 -17.62 -1.66
C ARG A 75 1.04 -18.06 -0.39
N VAL A 76 1.10 -19.35 -0.11
CA VAL A 76 1.85 -19.89 1.04
C VAL A 76 3.33 -19.53 0.91
N ARG A 77 3.93 -19.70 -0.28
CA ARG A 77 5.32 -19.28 -0.50
C ARG A 77 5.53 -17.80 -0.20
N LEU A 78 4.66 -16.92 -0.74
CA LEU A 78 4.70 -15.49 -0.41
C LEU A 78 4.49 -15.23 1.09
N GLY A 79 3.62 -16.00 1.75
CA GLY A 79 3.38 -15.93 3.19
C GLY A 79 4.61 -16.29 4.04
N PHE A 80 5.50 -17.12 3.52
CA PHE A 80 6.79 -17.44 4.11
C PHE A 80 7.92 -16.48 3.71
N GLY A 81 7.65 -15.47 2.88
CA GLY A 81 8.64 -14.51 2.37
C GLY A 81 9.47 -15.02 1.19
N LEU A 82 9.10 -16.18 0.63
CA LEU A 82 9.82 -16.84 -0.45
C LEU A 82 9.41 -16.31 -1.84
N ASP A 83 10.25 -16.58 -2.83
CA ASP A 83 9.93 -16.33 -4.23
C ASP A 83 8.86 -17.30 -4.74
N LEU A 84 8.06 -16.85 -5.71
CA LEU A 84 7.15 -17.72 -6.44
C LEU A 84 7.95 -18.77 -7.24
N GLN A 85 7.28 -19.88 -7.54
CA GLN A 85 7.85 -20.90 -8.40
C GLN A 85 7.92 -20.41 -9.85
N GLU A 86 8.92 -20.86 -10.60
CA GLU A 86 8.99 -20.58 -12.02
C GLU A 86 7.78 -21.21 -12.74
N PHE A 87 7.08 -20.39 -13.50
CA PHE A 87 5.91 -20.86 -14.26
C PHE A 87 6.29 -21.99 -15.23
N GLY A 88 5.55 -23.09 -15.17
CA GLY A 88 5.79 -24.29 -15.98
C GLY A 88 6.76 -25.31 -15.39
N LYS A 89 7.41 -24.99 -14.26
CA LYS A 89 8.20 -25.98 -13.51
C LYS A 89 7.37 -26.57 -12.38
N HIS A 90 7.41 -27.90 -12.25
CA HIS A 90 6.81 -28.57 -11.10
C HIS A 90 7.77 -28.53 -9.92
N SER A 91 7.25 -28.05 -8.80
CA SER A 91 7.96 -28.05 -7.55
C SER A 91 6.96 -28.12 -6.39
N PRO A 92 7.20 -28.91 -5.32
CA PRO A 92 6.34 -28.93 -4.15
C PRO A 92 6.37 -27.60 -3.43
N VAL A 93 5.32 -27.28 -2.63
CA VAL A 93 5.29 -26.07 -1.80
C VAL A 93 6.48 -26.04 -0.83
N LEU A 94 6.87 -27.20 -0.34
CA LEU A 94 7.95 -27.38 0.63
C LEU A 94 9.33 -27.02 0.11
N PHE A 95 9.51 -26.87 -1.22
CA PHE A 95 10.79 -26.45 -1.78
C PHE A 95 11.21 -25.09 -1.18
N ASP A 96 12.41 -25.03 -0.61
CA ASP A 96 13.01 -23.87 0.09
C ASP A 96 12.27 -23.40 1.37
N VAL A 97 11.13 -23.99 1.76
CA VAL A 97 10.39 -23.57 2.96
C VAL A 97 11.20 -23.74 4.23
N HIS A 98 12.07 -24.75 4.30
CA HIS A 98 12.97 -24.95 5.46
C HIS A 98 13.87 -23.75 5.73
N GLU A 99 14.28 -23.00 4.70
CA GLU A 99 15.09 -21.80 4.83
C GLU A 99 14.31 -20.65 5.51
N ALA A 100 12.98 -20.69 5.45
CA ALA A 100 12.12 -19.68 6.04
C ALA A 100 11.82 -19.91 7.54
N PHE A 101 12.15 -21.10 8.09
CA PHE A 101 12.00 -21.39 9.52
C PHE A 101 13.16 -20.78 10.33
N THR A 102 13.28 -19.48 10.27
CA THR A 102 14.30 -18.68 10.97
C THR A 102 13.69 -17.37 11.46
N ASP A 103 14.23 -16.84 12.53
CA ASP A 103 13.96 -15.48 13.00
C ASP A 103 14.86 -14.42 12.35
N LYS A 104 15.57 -14.77 11.28
CA LYS A 104 16.36 -13.84 10.49
C LYS A 104 15.54 -13.35 9.29
N LYS A 105 15.82 -12.13 8.85
CA LYS A 105 15.20 -11.57 7.65
C LYS A 105 15.65 -12.34 6.40
N ILE A 106 14.69 -12.90 5.68
CA ILE A 106 14.94 -13.68 4.45
C ILE A 106 14.35 -13.04 3.20
N ILE A 107 13.43 -12.09 3.40
CA ILE A 107 12.70 -11.45 2.30
C ILE A 107 13.67 -10.80 1.31
N LYS A 108 13.43 -11.02 0.00
CA LYS A 108 14.23 -10.46 -1.10
C LYS A 108 13.31 -9.74 -2.08
N LYS A 109 13.87 -8.79 -2.84
CA LYS A 109 13.14 -8.19 -3.97
C LYS A 109 12.89 -9.26 -5.04
N PRO A 110 11.76 -9.19 -5.77
CA PRO A 110 10.69 -8.20 -5.65
C PRO A 110 9.72 -8.49 -4.48
N ILE A 111 9.16 -7.42 -3.89
CA ILE A 111 8.15 -7.56 -2.83
C ILE A 111 6.79 -7.93 -3.40
N VAL A 112 6.39 -7.27 -4.50
CA VAL A 112 5.10 -7.49 -5.16
C VAL A 112 5.29 -8.42 -6.35
N ASN A 113 4.50 -9.50 -6.38
CA ASN A 113 4.66 -10.61 -7.32
C ASN A 113 3.33 -10.94 -8.00
N VAL A 114 3.42 -11.45 -9.24
CA VAL A 114 2.25 -11.96 -9.99
C VAL A 114 2.21 -13.47 -9.90
N ILE A 115 1.17 -14.01 -9.27
CA ILE A 115 0.82 -15.44 -9.25
C ILE A 115 0.25 -15.79 -10.62
N LYS A 116 1.09 -16.23 -11.56
CA LYS A 116 0.70 -16.43 -12.97
C LYS A 116 -0.48 -17.36 -13.14
N ILE A 117 -0.54 -18.45 -12.37
CA ILE A 117 -1.67 -19.41 -12.40
C ILE A 117 -3.00 -18.75 -11.96
N GLY A 118 -2.93 -17.67 -11.18
CA GLY A 118 -4.10 -16.88 -10.76
C GLY A 118 -4.45 -15.76 -11.72
N CYS A 119 -3.64 -15.48 -12.75
CA CYS A 119 -3.83 -14.35 -13.65
C CYS A 119 -4.74 -14.71 -14.82
N GLU A 120 -5.86 -13.99 -14.95
CA GLU A 120 -6.87 -14.20 -16.03
C GLU A 120 -6.48 -13.56 -17.37
N ARG A 121 -5.24 -13.10 -17.55
CA ARG A 121 -4.78 -12.47 -18.81
C ARG A 121 -5.76 -11.39 -19.26
N CYS A 122 -6.20 -10.54 -18.32
CA CYS A 122 -7.17 -9.47 -18.62
C CYS A 122 -6.75 -8.69 -19.87
N PRO A 123 -7.71 -8.26 -20.69
CA PRO A 123 -7.40 -7.52 -21.90
C PRO A 123 -6.60 -6.26 -21.56
N THR A 124 -5.62 -5.99 -22.40
CA THR A 124 -4.85 -4.76 -22.33
C THR A 124 -5.72 -3.57 -22.76
N ASP A 125 -5.24 -2.38 -22.51
CA ASP A 125 -5.81 -1.11 -22.89
C ASP A 125 -6.34 -1.12 -24.34
N SER A 126 -7.67 -1.13 -24.53
CA SER A 126 -8.31 -1.23 -25.85
C SER A 126 -9.76 -0.75 -25.84
N PHE A 127 -10.20 -0.20 -26.98
CA PHE A 127 -11.62 0.00 -27.25
C PHE A 127 -12.20 -1.20 -27.99
N MET A 128 -13.35 -1.69 -27.55
CA MET A 128 -14.05 -2.77 -28.22
C MET A 128 -15.51 -2.41 -28.43
N VAL A 129 -16.10 -2.99 -29.47
CA VAL A 129 -17.53 -2.87 -29.74
C VAL A 129 -18.25 -4.02 -29.03
N SER A 130 -19.25 -3.68 -28.22
CA SER A 130 -20.08 -4.65 -27.51
C SER A 130 -21.29 -5.07 -28.37
N ASN A 131 -22.03 -6.07 -27.89
CA ASN A 131 -23.29 -6.53 -28.49
C ASN A 131 -24.42 -5.47 -28.49
N LEU A 132 -24.24 -4.33 -27.84
CA LEU A 132 -25.15 -3.19 -27.89
C LEU A 132 -25.07 -2.45 -29.25
N CYS A 133 -24.09 -2.74 -30.09
CA CYS A 133 -23.96 -2.14 -31.41
C CYS A 133 -25.15 -2.51 -32.30
N ARG A 134 -25.83 -1.50 -32.85
CA ARG A 134 -27.00 -1.65 -33.70
C ARG A 134 -26.68 -1.56 -35.19
N ALA A 135 -25.41 -1.58 -35.57
CA ALA A 135 -24.99 -1.38 -36.98
C ALA A 135 -25.66 -0.18 -37.65
N CYS A 136 -25.81 0.93 -36.93
CA CYS A 136 -26.60 2.08 -37.32
C CYS A 136 -26.18 2.64 -38.69
N ILE A 137 -27.14 3.19 -39.46
CA ILE A 137 -26.90 3.73 -40.79
C ILE A 137 -25.95 4.94 -40.76
N ALA A 138 -26.07 5.79 -39.74
CA ALA A 138 -25.23 6.98 -39.56
C ALA A 138 -23.77 6.66 -39.22
N HIS A 139 -23.49 5.50 -38.63
CA HIS A 139 -22.17 5.00 -38.19
C HIS A 139 -21.17 6.12 -37.79
N PRO A 140 -21.50 7.00 -36.84
CA PRO A 140 -20.66 8.15 -36.47
C PRO A 140 -19.27 7.72 -35.96
N CYS A 141 -19.15 6.53 -35.41
CA CYS A 141 -17.89 5.99 -34.91
C CYS A 141 -16.81 5.85 -35.97
N THR A 142 -17.19 5.48 -37.22
CA THR A 142 -16.24 5.39 -38.31
C THR A 142 -15.81 6.78 -38.80
N LEU A 143 -16.76 7.73 -38.87
CA LEU A 143 -16.53 9.08 -39.37
C LEU A 143 -15.60 9.91 -38.47
N VAL A 144 -15.62 9.69 -37.16
CA VAL A 144 -14.78 10.45 -36.21
C VAL A 144 -13.41 9.81 -35.96
N CYS A 145 -13.16 8.63 -36.54
CA CYS A 145 -11.91 7.93 -36.33
C CYS A 145 -10.77 8.56 -37.14
N PRO A 146 -9.76 9.17 -36.47
CA PRO A 146 -8.67 9.85 -37.22
C PRO A 146 -7.72 8.87 -37.89
N LYS A 147 -7.83 7.57 -37.59
CA LYS A 147 -7.01 6.51 -38.19
C LYS A 147 -7.79 5.59 -39.12
N ASN A 148 -9.08 5.85 -39.34
CA ASN A 148 -9.97 5.02 -40.14
C ASN A 148 -9.89 3.52 -39.77
N CYS A 149 -9.65 3.21 -38.47
CA CYS A 149 -9.47 1.85 -37.97
C CYS A 149 -10.79 1.19 -37.54
N ILE A 150 -11.93 1.75 -37.92
CA ILE A 150 -13.25 1.20 -37.58
C ILE A 150 -13.98 0.85 -38.87
N GLU A 151 -14.24 -0.42 -39.06
CA GLU A 151 -14.99 -0.96 -40.19
C GLU A 151 -16.42 -1.28 -39.77
N LYS A 152 -17.40 -0.97 -40.63
CA LYS A 152 -18.79 -1.42 -40.45
C LYS A 152 -18.98 -2.75 -41.14
N LYS A 153 -19.40 -3.76 -40.37
CA LYS A 153 -19.83 -5.07 -40.86
C LYS A 153 -21.32 -5.28 -40.63
N ASP A 154 -21.92 -6.29 -41.21
CA ASP A 154 -23.33 -6.59 -41.02
C ASP A 154 -23.73 -6.85 -39.59
N SER A 155 -22.84 -7.44 -38.78
CA SER A 155 -23.00 -7.71 -37.37
C SER A 155 -22.68 -6.53 -36.43
N GLY A 156 -22.22 -5.39 -36.97
CA GLY A 156 -21.81 -4.23 -36.18
C GLY A 156 -20.47 -3.63 -36.60
N ALA A 157 -19.99 -2.66 -35.87
CA ALA A 157 -18.68 -2.07 -36.07
C ALA A 157 -17.57 -2.95 -35.51
N VAL A 158 -16.40 -2.98 -36.15
CA VAL A 158 -15.21 -3.68 -35.71
C VAL A 158 -14.04 -2.69 -35.66
N ILE A 159 -13.28 -2.69 -34.56
CA ILE A 159 -12.11 -1.80 -34.40
C ILE A 159 -10.85 -2.63 -34.61
N ASP A 160 -10.04 -2.22 -35.58
CA ASP A 160 -8.69 -2.73 -35.76
C ASP A 160 -7.79 -2.20 -34.61
N GLN A 161 -7.35 -3.10 -33.73
CA GLN A 161 -6.58 -2.75 -32.54
C GLN A 161 -5.14 -2.32 -32.88
N ASP A 162 -4.58 -2.78 -34.00
CA ASP A 162 -3.21 -2.47 -34.42
C ASP A 162 -3.11 -1.03 -34.93
N LEU A 163 -4.17 -0.55 -35.59
CA LEU A 163 -4.28 0.82 -36.07
C LEU A 163 -4.84 1.80 -35.05
N CYS A 164 -5.49 1.30 -33.99
CA CYS A 164 -6.20 2.11 -33.01
C CYS A 164 -5.26 2.87 -32.08
N ILE A 165 -5.28 4.21 -32.14
CA ILE A 165 -4.52 5.08 -31.22
C ILE A 165 -5.22 5.36 -29.88
N LYS A 166 -6.29 4.66 -29.58
CA LYS A 166 -7.03 4.71 -28.30
C LYS A 166 -7.52 6.11 -27.89
N CYS A 167 -7.86 6.95 -28.84
CA CYS A 167 -8.28 8.35 -28.61
C CYS A 167 -9.69 8.49 -28.01
N GLY A 168 -10.52 7.44 -28.01
CA GLY A 168 -11.85 7.41 -27.41
C GLY A 168 -12.96 8.16 -28.15
N ARG A 169 -12.68 8.85 -29.27
CA ARG A 169 -13.68 9.64 -30.01
C ARG A 169 -14.88 8.81 -30.45
N CYS A 170 -14.65 7.57 -30.89
CA CYS A 170 -15.70 6.65 -31.31
C CYS A 170 -16.66 6.28 -30.18
N ALA A 171 -16.18 6.14 -28.94
CA ALA A 171 -17.02 5.87 -27.80
C ALA A 171 -17.90 7.07 -27.44
N GLN A 172 -17.37 8.30 -27.56
CA GLN A 172 -18.09 9.53 -27.22
C GLN A 172 -19.28 9.81 -28.16
N VAL A 173 -19.18 9.42 -29.43
CA VAL A 173 -20.22 9.69 -30.44
C VAL A 173 -21.20 8.55 -30.62
N CYS A 174 -20.99 7.40 -29.98
CA CYS A 174 -21.87 6.26 -30.13
C CYS A 174 -23.18 6.48 -29.33
N PRO A 175 -24.35 6.62 -30.03
CA PRO A 175 -25.61 6.90 -29.33
C PRO A 175 -26.13 5.72 -28.49
N TYR A 176 -25.56 4.52 -28.71
CA TYR A 176 -25.91 3.30 -27.98
C TYR A 176 -24.93 2.96 -26.88
N ASN A 177 -23.89 3.77 -26.65
CA ASN A 177 -22.77 3.45 -25.74
C ASN A 177 -22.19 2.04 -25.99
N ALA A 178 -22.20 1.60 -27.24
CA ALA A 178 -21.77 0.25 -27.62
C ALA A 178 -20.26 0.09 -27.69
N ILE A 179 -19.50 1.17 -27.69
CA ILE A 179 -18.03 1.15 -27.72
C ILE A 179 -17.52 1.38 -26.31
N ILE A 180 -16.91 0.36 -25.74
CA ILE A 180 -16.43 0.35 -24.35
C ILE A 180 -14.90 0.31 -24.32
N TYR A 181 -14.36 1.03 -23.35
CA TYR A 181 -12.93 0.97 -23.04
C TYR A 181 -12.67 -0.16 -22.05
N ARG A 182 -11.71 -0.99 -22.37
CA ARG A 182 -11.26 -2.07 -21.48
C ARG A 182 -9.82 -1.82 -21.05
N GLU A 183 -9.59 -1.93 -19.80
CA GLU A 183 -8.28 -1.75 -19.19
C GLU A 183 -8.04 -2.87 -18.17
N ARG A 184 -6.80 -3.35 -18.12
CA ARG A 184 -6.39 -4.33 -17.10
C ARG A 184 -6.41 -3.65 -15.73
N PRO A 185 -7.19 -4.13 -14.74
CA PRO A 185 -7.38 -3.42 -13.46
C PRO A 185 -6.08 -3.14 -12.70
N CYS A 186 -5.13 -4.09 -12.68
CA CYS A 186 -3.84 -3.91 -12.03
C CYS A 186 -2.96 -2.87 -12.74
N SER A 187 -3.02 -2.79 -14.08
CA SER A 187 -2.32 -1.76 -14.85
C SER A 187 -2.95 -0.38 -14.66
N ALA A 188 -4.29 -0.32 -14.67
CA ALA A 188 -5.04 0.91 -14.40
C ALA A 188 -4.72 1.53 -13.03
N ALA A 189 -4.51 0.68 -12.02
CA ALA A 189 -4.14 1.12 -10.67
C ALA A 189 -2.66 1.49 -10.53
N CYS A 190 -1.83 1.20 -11.54
CA CYS A 190 -0.39 1.43 -11.47
C CYS A 190 -0.05 2.86 -11.91
N GLY A 191 0.08 3.78 -10.96
CA GLY A 191 0.37 5.19 -11.23
C GLY A 191 1.75 5.46 -11.86
N VAL A 192 2.66 4.46 -11.86
CA VAL A 192 3.99 4.54 -12.51
C VAL A 192 4.08 3.72 -13.79
N ASN A 193 2.96 3.16 -14.28
CA ASN A 193 2.89 2.36 -15.49
C ASN A 193 3.91 1.20 -15.55
N ALA A 194 4.11 0.52 -14.41
CA ALA A 194 5.05 -0.60 -14.28
C ALA A 194 4.46 -1.95 -14.69
N ILE A 195 3.15 -2.04 -15.06
CA ILE A 195 2.50 -3.32 -15.34
C ILE A 195 2.17 -3.45 -16.82
N GLY A 196 2.85 -4.39 -17.45
CA GLY A 196 2.65 -4.80 -18.83
C GLY A 196 2.05 -6.21 -18.97
N SER A 197 2.36 -6.84 -20.11
CA SER A 197 2.06 -8.24 -20.39
C SER A 197 3.33 -8.97 -20.78
N ASP A 198 3.49 -10.21 -20.30
CA ASP A 198 4.50 -11.11 -20.82
C ASP A 198 4.06 -11.72 -22.18
N GLN A 199 4.92 -12.54 -22.77
CA GLN A 199 4.66 -13.21 -24.06
C GLN A 199 3.44 -14.13 -24.08
N TYR A 200 2.95 -14.53 -22.91
CA TYR A 200 1.76 -15.39 -22.76
C TYR A 200 0.51 -14.59 -22.37
N GLY A 201 0.60 -13.25 -22.27
CA GLY A 201 -0.49 -12.35 -21.92
C GLY A 201 -0.73 -12.23 -20.41
N PHE A 202 0.07 -12.84 -19.55
CA PHE A 202 -0.02 -12.65 -18.11
C PHE A 202 0.45 -11.23 -17.73
N ALA A 203 -0.04 -10.72 -16.61
CA ALA A 203 0.51 -9.48 -16.06
C ALA A 203 2.00 -9.67 -15.74
N ASP A 204 2.79 -8.69 -16.10
CA ASP A 204 4.22 -8.64 -15.81
C ASP A 204 4.59 -7.29 -15.20
N ILE A 205 5.40 -7.31 -14.14
CA ILE A 205 5.76 -6.11 -13.38
C ILE A 205 7.21 -5.74 -13.71
N ASP A 206 7.38 -4.62 -14.39
CA ASP A 206 8.68 -3.99 -14.60
C ASP A 206 9.22 -3.50 -13.23
N GLN A 207 10.17 -4.23 -12.68
CA GLN A 207 10.73 -3.98 -11.35
C GLN A 207 11.56 -2.68 -11.29
N GLU A 208 12.10 -2.23 -12.42
CA GLU A 208 12.82 -0.96 -12.52
C GLU A 208 11.88 0.23 -12.31
N LYS A 209 10.65 0.14 -12.80
CA LYS A 209 9.63 1.17 -12.62
C LYS A 209 8.86 1.01 -11.31
N CYS A 210 8.70 -0.22 -10.84
CA CYS A 210 7.89 -0.51 -9.67
C CYS A 210 8.43 0.22 -8.42
N VAL A 211 7.50 0.75 -7.61
CA VAL A 211 7.79 1.41 -6.33
C VAL A 211 7.10 0.70 -5.15
N SER A 212 6.72 -0.54 -5.35
CA SER A 212 6.15 -1.45 -4.34
C SER A 212 4.94 -0.86 -3.58
N CYS A 213 4.15 0.02 -4.19
CA CYS A 213 3.01 0.67 -3.52
C CYS A 213 1.84 -0.29 -3.20
N GLY A 214 1.77 -1.46 -3.85
CA GLY A 214 0.76 -2.49 -3.61
C GLY A 214 -0.65 -2.19 -4.14
N GLN A 215 -0.88 -1.09 -4.87
CA GLN A 215 -2.22 -0.75 -5.39
C GLN A 215 -2.75 -1.80 -6.38
N CYS A 216 -1.87 -2.44 -7.14
CA CYS A 216 -2.22 -3.53 -8.05
C CYS A 216 -2.75 -4.78 -7.32
N ILE A 217 -2.33 -5.03 -6.07
CA ILE A 217 -2.80 -6.17 -5.26
C ILE A 217 -4.29 -6.01 -4.97
N VAL A 218 -4.67 -4.82 -4.52
CA VAL A 218 -6.06 -4.51 -4.13
C VAL A 218 -6.98 -4.41 -5.35
N SER A 219 -6.44 -3.97 -6.49
CA SER A 219 -7.21 -3.75 -7.71
C SER A 219 -7.37 -5.00 -8.57
N CYS A 220 -6.67 -6.10 -8.26
CA CYS A 220 -6.80 -7.33 -9.01
C CYS A 220 -8.05 -8.11 -8.59
N PRO A 221 -9.12 -8.20 -9.41
CA PRO A 221 -10.35 -8.89 -9.03
C PRO A 221 -10.20 -10.42 -8.99
N PHE A 222 -9.07 -10.94 -9.44
CA PHE A 222 -8.75 -12.37 -9.42
C PHE A 222 -7.77 -12.74 -8.30
N GLY A 223 -7.29 -11.75 -7.54
CA GLY A 223 -6.30 -11.96 -6.49
C GLY A 223 -4.97 -12.53 -7.02
N ALA A 224 -4.64 -12.28 -8.28
CA ALA A 224 -3.44 -12.83 -8.91
C ALA A 224 -2.15 -12.09 -8.54
N ILE A 225 -2.22 -11.06 -7.71
CA ILE A 225 -1.04 -10.31 -7.27
C ILE A 225 -0.97 -10.42 -5.75
N GLY A 226 0.22 -10.66 -5.23
CA GLY A 226 0.48 -10.77 -3.81
C GLY A 226 1.82 -10.16 -3.42
N GLU A 227 1.96 -9.83 -2.16
CA GLU A 227 3.20 -9.41 -1.54
C GLU A 227 3.83 -10.54 -0.73
N LYS A 228 5.13 -10.47 -0.55
CA LYS A 228 5.85 -11.30 0.40
C LYS A 228 5.56 -10.85 1.83
N SER A 229 5.41 -11.82 2.74
CA SER A 229 5.14 -11.60 4.15
C SER A 229 6.35 -11.96 5.01
N GLU A 230 6.45 -11.35 6.17
CA GLU A 230 7.43 -11.67 7.22
C GLU A 230 6.77 -12.28 8.46
N ILE A 231 5.50 -12.71 8.34
CA ILE A 231 4.69 -13.22 9.46
C ILE A 231 5.35 -14.41 10.18
N VAL A 232 6.03 -15.28 9.43
CA VAL A 232 6.73 -16.46 9.99
C VAL A 232 7.91 -16.03 10.85
N GLN A 233 8.75 -15.15 10.34
CA GLN A 233 9.94 -14.63 11.02
C GLN A 233 9.55 -13.86 12.29
N ILE A 234 8.49 -13.03 12.20
CA ILE A 234 7.93 -12.31 13.35
C ILE A 234 7.45 -13.27 14.43
N LEU A 235 6.70 -14.30 14.08
CA LEU A 235 6.22 -15.30 15.04
C LEU A 235 7.37 -16.07 15.70
N LEU A 236 8.40 -16.43 14.94
CA LEU A 236 9.57 -17.10 15.49
C LEU A 236 10.35 -16.17 16.42
N ALA A 237 10.49 -14.89 16.08
CA ALA A 237 11.11 -13.89 16.95
C ALA A 237 10.33 -13.74 18.27
N LEU A 238 8.99 -13.65 18.21
CA LEU A 238 8.12 -13.59 19.39
C LEU A 238 8.23 -14.87 20.26
N LYS A 239 8.30 -16.05 19.64
CA LYS A 239 8.53 -17.30 20.36
C LYS A 239 9.90 -17.35 21.04
N ASN A 240 10.93 -16.88 20.36
CA ASN A 240 12.28 -16.80 20.92
C ASN A 240 12.35 -15.80 22.06
N ALA A 241 11.67 -14.65 21.97
CA ALA A 241 11.57 -13.68 23.09
C ALA A 241 10.94 -14.30 24.34
N LYS A 242 9.85 -15.09 24.18
CA LYS A 242 9.22 -15.83 25.30
C LYS A 242 10.16 -16.85 25.97
N LYS A 243 11.19 -17.32 25.27
CA LYS A 243 12.22 -18.26 25.78
C LYS A 243 13.47 -17.54 26.30
N GLY A 244 13.45 -16.23 26.47
CA GLY A 244 14.58 -15.43 26.98
C GLY A 244 15.52 -14.90 25.90
N GLY A 245 15.09 -14.91 24.62
CA GLY A 245 15.77 -14.24 23.52
C GLY A 245 15.62 -12.72 23.54
N LYS A 246 15.96 -12.08 22.44
CA LYS A 246 15.84 -10.61 22.27
C LYS A 246 14.41 -10.15 22.46
N SER A 247 14.22 -9.01 23.13
CA SER A 247 12.90 -8.39 23.26
C SER A 247 12.36 -7.94 21.91
N VAL A 248 11.08 -8.19 21.65
CA VAL A 248 10.40 -7.76 20.42
C VAL A 248 9.48 -6.59 20.77
N TYR A 249 9.64 -5.48 20.05
CA TYR A 249 8.81 -4.28 20.20
C TYR A 249 7.96 -4.07 18.96
N ALA A 250 6.76 -3.55 19.16
CA ALA A 250 5.88 -3.11 18.08
C ALA A 250 5.94 -1.59 17.97
N GLU A 251 6.08 -1.08 16.76
CA GLU A 251 5.78 0.31 16.43
C GLU A 251 4.58 0.37 15.48
N ILE A 252 3.49 1.00 15.92
CA ILE A 252 2.21 0.94 15.23
C ILE A 252 1.87 2.26 14.55
N ALA A 253 1.56 2.18 13.23
CA ALA A 253 1.17 3.34 12.43
C ALA A 253 -0.17 3.93 12.92
N PRO A 254 -0.32 5.28 12.95
CA PRO A 254 -1.53 5.93 13.51
C PRO A 254 -2.83 5.55 12.77
N SER A 255 -2.73 4.97 11.57
CA SER A 255 -3.89 4.43 10.83
C SER A 255 -4.45 3.11 11.39
N PHE A 256 -3.93 2.60 12.49
CA PHE A 256 -4.37 1.33 13.09
C PHE A 256 -5.77 1.39 13.68
N THR A 257 -6.25 2.58 14.02
CA THR A 257 -7.56 2.79 14.61
C THR A 257 -8.69 2.39 13.66
N GLY A 258 -9.67 1.62 14.17
CA GLY A 258 -10.81 1.15 13.39
C GLY A 258 -10.49 0.04 12.37
N GLN A 259 -9.28 -0.55 12.39
CA GLN A 259 -8.91 -1.62 11.44
C GLN A 259 -9.40 -3.01 11.88
N LEU A 260 -9.45 -3.30 13.15
CA LEU A 260 -9.74 -4.64 13.68
C LEU A 260 -11.16 -4.81 14.23
N GLY A 261 -12.09 -3.95 13.83
CA GLY A 261 -13.50 -4.04 14.21
C GLY A 261 -14.08 -2.78 14.83
N ASP A 262 -15.43 -2.71 14.89
CA ASP A 262 -16.14 -1.49 15.27
C ASP A 262 -16.01 -1.12 16.76
N ASN A 263 -15.91 -2.14 17.63
CA ASN A 263 -15.87 -2.00 19.07
C ASN A 263 -14.49 -2.29 19.67
N VAL A 264 -13.44 -2.17 18.84
CA VAL A 264 -12.06 -2.37 19.26
C VAL A 264 -11.37 -1.03 19.37
N SER A 265 -11.17 -0.59 20.62
CA SER A 265 -10.44 0.64 20.92
C SER A 265 -8.93 0.48 20.67
N PRO A 266 -8.20 1.59 20.49
CA PRO A 266 -6.74 1.57 20.39
C PRO A 266 -6.07 0.80 21.54
N GLY A 267 -6.49 1.02 22.78
CA GLY A 267 -5.92 0.35 23.95
C GLY A 267 -6.09 -1.16 23.96
N LYS A 268 -7.19 -1.68 23.39
CA LYS A 268 -7.39 -3.13 23.23
C LYS A 268 -6.44 -3.74 22.21
N ILE A 269 -6.08 -3.00 21.18
CA ILE A 269 -5.08 -3.44 20.19
C ILE A 269 -3.69 -3.52 20.84
N VAL A 270 -3.35 -2.55 21.67
CA VAL A 270 -2.10 -2.58 22.47
C VAL A 270 -2.05 -3.84 23.35
N THR A 271 -3.12 -4.12 24.09
CA THR A 271 -3.20 -5.33 24.93
C THR A 271 -3.10 -6.61 24.09
N ALA A 272 -3.72 -6.66 22.91
CA ALA A 272 -3.61 -7.80 22.00
C ALA A 272 -2.17 -8.03 21.56
N LEU A 273 -1.44 -6.96 21.18
CA LEU A 273 -0.04 -7.05 20.81
C LEU A 273 0.84 -7.56 21.95
N LYS A 274 0.63 -7.09 23.19
CA LYS A 274 1.34 -7.60 24.36
C LYS A 274 1.02 -9.08 24.61
N LYS A 275 -0.23 -9.52 24.43
CA LYS A 275 -0.59 -10.95 24.50
C LYS A 275 0.08 -11.81 23.44
N LEU A 276 0.27 -11.29 22.22
CA LEU A 276 1.03 -11.97 21.18
C LEU A 276 2.51 -12.16 21.58
N GLY A 277 3.04 -11.34 22.47
CA GLY A 277 4.40 -11.46 22.99
C GLY A 277 5.29 -10.25 22.73
N PHE A 278 4.74 -9.16 22.18
CA PHE A 278 5.47 -7.90 22.11
C PHE A 278 5.68 -7.34 23.53
N LYS A 279 6.89 -6.89 23.80
CA LYS A 279 7.26 -6.34 25.12
C LYS A 279 6.55 -5.02 25.38
N GLU A 280 6.61 -4.11 24.41
CA GLU A 280 5.92 -2.82 24.44
C GLU A 280 5.47 -2.40 23.04
N VAL A 281 4.56 -1.43 22.98
CA VAL A 281 3.97 -0.90 21.75
C VAL A 281 4.17 0.62 21.71
N PHE A 282 4.80 1.12 20.66
CA PHE A 282 5.08 2.55 20.42
C PHE A 282 4.17 3.12 19.34
N GLU A 283 3.74 4.37 19.49
CA GLU A 283 3.05 5.08 18.41
C GLU A 283 4.05 5.66 17.41
N VAL A 284 3.90 5.30 16.14
CA VAL A 284 4.66 5.93 15.05
C VAL A 284 4.25 7.41 14.84
N ALA A 285 3.15 7.84 15.46
CA ALA A 285 2.79 9.25 15.53
C ALA A 285 3.87 10.11 16.23
N TYR A 286 4.61 9.55 17.20
CA TYR A 286 5.78 10.20 17.79
C TYR A 286 6.88 10.47 16.73
N GLY A 287 7.21 9.46 15.93
CA GLY A 287 8.18 9.63 14.84
C GLY A 287 7.68 10.59 13.77
N ALA A 288 6.36 10.67 13.55
CA ALA A 288 5.76 11.67 12.67
C ALA A 288 5.97 13.09 13.21
N ASP A 289 5.86 13.28 14.51
CA ASP A 289 6.13 14.58 15.15
C ASP A 289 7.61 15.00 15.00
N VAL A 290 8.53 14.05 15.13
CA VAL A 290 9.97 14.32 14.86
C VAL A 290 10.19 14.71 13.40
N ASP A 291 9.58 14.00 12.45
CA ASP A 291 9.64 14.33 11.02
C ASP A 291 9.07 15.73 10.72
N VAL A 292 7.94 16.11 11.36
CA VAL A 292 7.37 17.47 11.27
C VAL A 292 8.37 18.52 11.71
N LEU A 293 9.05 18.33 12.84
CA LEU A 293 10.05 19.30 13.33
C LEU A 293 11.18 19.46 12.30
N HIS A 294 11.73 18.37 11.80
CA HIS A 294 12.81 18.41 10.80
C HIS A 294 12.40 19.16 9.53
N ILE A 295 11.26 18.79 8.95
CA ILE A 295 10.79 19.42 7.69
C ILE A 295 10.39 20.89 7.94
N SER A 296 9.85 21.21 9.11
CA SER A 296 9.50 22.60 9.46
C SER A 296 10.76 23.48 9.60
N HIS A 297 11.87 22.95 10.12
CA HIS A 297 13.15 23.65 10.12
C HIS A 297 13.65 23.93 8.70
N GLU A 298 13.66 22.90 7.82
CA GLU A 298 14.04 23.08 6.41
C GLU A 298 13.16 24.15 5.73
N LEU A 299 11.86 24.14 6.00
CA LEU A 299 10.91 25.10 5.41
C LEU A 299 11.13 26.51 5.95
N CYS A 300 11.42 26.66 7.25
CA CYS A 300 11.79 27.95 7.84
C CYS A 300 13.05 28.54 7.17
N GLU A 301 14.06 27.72 6.87
CA GLU A 301 15.28 28.17 6.18
C GLU A 301 14.97 28.69 4.77
N ILE A 302 14.13 27.97 4.01
CA ILE A 302 13.72 28.39 2.67
C ILE A 302 12.96 29.73 2.74
N ILE A 303 12.03 29.87 3.68
CA ILE A 303 11.25 31.09 3.84
C ILE A 303 12.16 32.27 4.20
N LYS A 304 13.07 32.09 5.17
CA LYS A 304 14.03 33.15 5.61
C LYS A 304 15.02 33.53 4.51
N SER A 305 15.44 32.59 3.68
CA SER A 305 16.35 32.86 2.56
C SER A 305 15.69 33.57 1.39
N GLY A 306 14.36 33.68 1.37
CA GLY A 306 13.60 34.25 0.26
C GLY A 306 13.64 33.45 -1.05
N ASN A 307 14.19 32.25 -1.03
CA ASN A 307 14.30 31.39 -2.21
C ASN A 307 12.95 30.69 -2.48
N ARG A 308 12.09 31.34 -3.26
CA ARG A 308 10.76 30.87 -3.64
C ARG A 308 10.76 29.91 -4.84
N GLU A 309 11.91 29.63 -5.44
CA GLU A 309 12.02 28.70 -6.57
C GLU A 309 12.18 27.24 -6.09
N ARG A 310 12.55 27.05 -4.83
CA ARG A 310 12.73 25.72 -4.22
C ARG A 310 11.50 25.34 -3.41
N PHE A 311 10.97 24.14 -3.66
CA PHE A 311 9.97 23.52 -2.79
C PHE A 311 10.60 22.36 -1.99
N ILE A 312 9.93 21.97 -0.90
CA ILE A 312 10.22 20.74 -0.17
C ILE A 312 9.10 19.74 -0.47
N GLY A 313 9.45 18.55 -0.93
CA GLY A 313 8.57 17.39 -1.01
C GLY A 313 8.69 16.54 0.25
N THR A 314 7.58 16.07 0.80
CA THR A 314 7.60 15.18 1.97
C THR A 314 8.29 13.84 1.67
N SER A 315 8.91 13.19 2.68
CA SER A 315 9.64 11.92 2.55
C SER A 315 8.93 10.73 3.20
N CYS A 316 7.91 10.94 4.02
CA CYS A 316 7.25 9.92 4.83
C CYS A 316 6.62 8.76 4.03
N CYS A 317 6.27 8.96 2.75
CA CYS A 317 5.77 7.91 1.86
C CYS A 317 6.87 7.39 0.92
N PRO A 318 7.43 6.18 1.15
CA PRO A 318 8.55 5.65 0.34
C PRO A 318 8.21 5.51 -1.15
N SER A 319 6.99 5.06 -1.49
CA SER A 319 6.56 4.92 -2.89
C SER A 319 6.51 6.26 -3.62
N TRP A 320 6.02 7.32 -2.95
CA TRP A 320 6.00 8.66 -3.51
C TRP A 320 7.42 9.18 -3.73
N ALA A 321 8.27 9.10 -2.69
CA ALA A 321 9.65 9.58 -2.76
C ALA A 321 10.44 8.86 -3.87
N MET A 322 10.29 7.51 -3.99
CA MET A 322 10.90 6.75 -5.07
C MET A 322 10.36 7.15 -6.44
N ALA A 323 9.04 7.32 -6.59
CA ALA A 323 8.42 7.70 -7.86
C ALA A 323 8.88 9.10 -8.29
N ALA A 324 8.94 10.06 -7.37
CA ALA A 324 9.44 11.40 -7.62
C ALA A 324 10.90 11.36 -8.10
N LYS A 325 11.78 10.70 -7.36
CA LYS A 325 13.22 10.59 -7.68
C LYS A 325 13.49 9.87 -9.01
N LYS A 326 12.68 8.85 -9.37
CA LYS A 326 12.81 8.10 -10.63
C LYS A 326 12.30 8.88 -11.84
N ASN A 327 11.14 9.54 -11.72
CA ASN A 327 10.49 10.19 -12.87
C ASN A 327 10.88 11.66 -13.04
N PHE A 328 11.37 12.32 -11.99
CA PHE A 328 11.82 13.71 -11.98
C PHE A 328 13.17 13.83 -11.27
N PRO A 329 14.28 13.35 -11.90
CA PRO A 329 15.61 13.38 -11.28
C PRO A 329 16.06 14.79 -10.87
N GLU A 330 15.58 15.83 -11.57
CA GLU A 330 15.82 17.23 -11.26
C GLU A 330 15.24 17.68 -9.92
N PHE A 331 14.20 17.00 -9.41
CA PHE A 331 13.58 17.28 -8.12
C PHE A 331 14.08 16.36 -7.00
N ARG A 332 15.11 15.56 -7.26
CA ARG A 332 15.67 14.64 -6.25
C ARG A 332 16.04 15.34 -4.95
N ASP A 333 16.69 16.49 -5.04
CA ASP A 333 17.15 17.27 -3.89
C ASP A 333 16.05 18.14 -3.27
N ASN A 334 14.86 18.17 -3.88
CA ASN A 334 13.67 18.81 -3.31
C ASN A 334 12.90 17.85 -2.37
N ILE A 335 13.09 16.54 -2.49
CA ILE A 335 12.48 15.60 -1.55
C ILE A 335 13.28 15.63 -0.26
N SER A 336 12.61 15.91 0.86
CA SER A 336 13.25 16.00 2.18
C SER A 336 14.09 14.75 2.47
N LYS A 337 15.21 14.98 3.13
CA LYS A 337 16.13 13.91 3.60
C LYS A 337 15.78 13.44 5.01
N SER A 338 14.72 13.99 5.60
CA SER A 338 14.23 13.54 6.89
C SER A 338 13.93 12.05 6.86
N SER A 339 14.31 11.34 7.91
CA SER A 339 13.97 9.93 8.11
C SER A 339 12.44 9.79 8.22
N THR A 340 11.92 8.65 7.79
CA THR A 340 10.46 8.43 7.88
C THR A 340 10.03 8.24 9.33
N PRO A 341 8.75 8.51 9.65
CA PRO A 341 8.21 8.30 11.01
C PRO A 341 8.50 6.94 11.63
N MET A 342 8.50 5.88 10.82
CA MET A 342 8.90 4.53 11.23
C MET A 342 10.34 4.52 11.74
N VAL A 343 11.26 5.08 10.98
CA VAL A 343 12.69 5.12 11.33
C VAL A 343 12.93 5.95 12.59
N GLU A 344 12.27 7.11 12.73
CA GLU A 344 12.42 7.97 13.92
C GLU A 344 11.90 7.27 15.19
N THR A 345 10.78 6.53 15.10
CA THR A 345 10.28 5.74 16.22
C THR A 345 11.24 4.59 16.56
N ALA A 346 11.77 3.91 15.55
CA ALA A 346 12.74 2.83 15.75
C ALA A 346 14.03 3.32 16.44
N LYS A 347 14.55 4.49 16.06
CA LYS A 347 15.69 5.14 16.74
C LYS A 347 15.42 5.30 18.25
N LYS A 348 14.21 5.77 18.61
CA LYS A 348 13.80 5.91 20.01
C LYS A 348 13.80 4.58 20.75
N ILE A 349 13.31 3.52 20.12
CA ILE A 349 13.32 2.17 20.71
C ILE A 349 14.75 1.66 20.87
N LYS A 350 15.62 1.82 19.86
CA LYS A 350 17.03 1.37 19.92
C LYS A 350 17.85 2.12 20.98
N ILE A 351 17.49 3.36 21.31
CA ILE A 351 18.10 4.08 22.46
C ILE A 351 17.71 3.41 23.78
N MET A 352 16.49 2.91 23.92
CA MET A 352 16.01 2.24 25.14
C MET A 352 16.51 0.80 25.27
N ASP A 353 16.58 0.08 24.14
CA ASP A 353 17.00 -1.33 24.08
C ASP A 353 17.71 -1.58 22.73
N LYS A 354 19.03 -1.46 22.75
CA LYS A 354 19.86 -1.54 21.53
C LYS A 354 19.74 -2.88 20.81
N ASP A 355 19.58 -3.97 21.54
CA ASP A 355 19.54 -5.33 20.99
C ASP A 355 18.12 -5.79 20.66
N SER A 356 17.13 -4.90 20.76
CA SER A 356 15.72 -5.18 20.46
C SER A 356 15.48 -5.61 19.01
N VAL A 357 14.44 -6.40 18.81
CA VAL A 357 13.82 -6.66 17.51
C VAL A 357 12.64 -5.71 17.36
N ILE A 358 12.57 -4.95 16.27
CA ILE A 358 11.52 -3.96 16.00
C ILE A 358 10.65 -4.42 14.85
N VAL A 359 9.34 -4.43 15.08
CA VAL A 359 8.32 -4.78 14.08
C VAL A 359 7.44 -3.56 13.83
N PHE A 360 7.52 -2.99 12.63
CA PHE A 360 6.56 -1.98 12.21
C PHE A 360 5.23 -2.63 11.82
N ILE A 361 4.13 -2.09 12.33
CA ILE A 361 2.77 -2.55 12.05
C ILE A 361 1.98 -1.41 11.40
N GLY A 362 1.61 -1.59 10.12
CA GLY A 362 0.94 -0.51 9.40
C GLY A 362 0.28 -0.95 8.10
N PRO A 363 -0.30 -0.02 7.33
CA PRO A 363 -1.06 -0.35 6.11
C PRO A 363 -0.18 -0.51 4.86
N CYS A 364 1.14 -0.34 4.97
CA CYS A 364 2.01 0.01 3.86
C CYS A 364 2.92 -1.15 3.45
N ILE A 365 2.79 -1.62 2.20
CA ILE A 365 3.69 -2.64 1.62
C ILE A 365 5.05 -2.02 1.23
N SER A 366 5.08 -0.74 0.84
CA SER A 366 6.32 -0.07 0.46
C SER A 366 7.31 0.06 1.62
N LYS A 367 6.85 -0.03 2.87
CA LYS A 367 7.72 -0.12 4.04
C LYS A 367 8.58 -1.39 4.04
N LYS A 368 8.06 -2.51 3.49
CA LYS A 368 8.88 -3.72 3.26
C LYS A 368 10.02 -3.45 2.27
N HIS A 369 9.80 -2.56 1.27
CA HIS A 369 10.84 -2.15 0.34
C HIS A 369 11.85 -1.20 0.98
N GLU A 370 11.41 -0.28 1.83
CA GLU A 370 12.27 0.67 2.54
C GLU A 370 13.30 -0.04 3.42
N CYS A 371 12.92 -1.17 4.02
CA CYS A 371 13.83 -2.01 4.81
C CYS A 371 14.94 -2.73 4.00
N PHE A 372 15.09 -2.46 2.70
CA PHE A 372 16.29 -2.85 1.93
C PHE A 372 17.35 -1.74 1.90
N ASP A 373 17.04 -0.56 2.39
CA ASP A 373 18.02 0.47 2.68
C ASP A 373 18.82 0.05 3.93
N GLU A 374 20.14 0.08 3.83
CA GLU A 374 21.03 -0.42 4.90
C GLU A 374 20.79 0.31 6.22
N GLU A 375 20.64 1.65 6.18
CA GLU A 375 20.38 2.46 7.38
C GLU A 375 19.05 2.09 8.06
N VAL A 376 18.03 1.76 7.26
CA VAL A 376 16.71 1.36 7.77
C VAL A 376 16.76 -0.09 8.29
N ALA A 377 17.46 -0.98 7.60
CA ALA A 377 17.59 -2.39 7.97
C ALA A 377 18.29 -2.61 9.32
N GLU A 378 19.17 -1.70 9.73
CA GLU A 378 19.82 -1.72 11.05
C GLU A 378 18.87 -1.36 12.20
N LEU A 379 17.79 -0.66 11.89
CA LEU A 379 16.84 -0.14 12.88
C LEU A 379 15.55 -0.95 12.95
N VAL A 380 14.96 -1.29 11.79
CA VAL A 380 13.66 -1.97 11.69
C VAL A 380 13.87 -3.37 11.12
N ASP A 381 13.56 -4.37 11.94
CA ASP A 381 13.78 -5.76 11.57
C ASP A 381 12.68 -6.29 10.62
N TYR A 382 11.40 -6.04 10.92
CA TYR A 382 10.26 -6.61 10.19
C TYR A 382 9.14 -5.62 9.97
N ILE A 383 8.36 -5.88 8.92
CA ILE A 383 7.15 -5.11 8.57
C ILE A 383 5.94 -6.03 8.52
N MET A 384 4.90 -5.69 9.26
CA MET A 384 3.62 -6.40 9.30
C MET A 384 2.47 -5.48 8.87
N THR A 385 1.60 -5.97 7.99
CA THR A 385 0.36 -5.25 7.62
C THR A 385 -0.74 -5.49 8.64
N PHE A 386 -1.79 -4.64 8.63
CA PHE A 386 -2.96 -4.87 9.50
C PHE A 386 -3.70 -6.16 9.12
N GLU A 387 -3.67 -6.57 7.85
CA GLU A 387 -4.23 -7.87 7.41
C GLU A 387 -3.44 -9.03 8.03
N GLU A 388 -2.12 -8.96 8.05
CA GLU A 388 -1.24 -9.94 8.70
C GLU A 388 -1.46 -9.96 10.23
N LEU A 389 -1.56 -8.79 10.86
CA LEU A 389 -1.89 -8.70 12.30
C LEU A 389 -3.25 -9.33 12.62
N SER A 390 -4.27 -9.07 11.80
CA SER A 390 -5.60 -9.70 11.96
C SER A 390 -5.51 -11.23 11.91
N ALA A 391 -4.71 -11.77 11.00
CA ALA A 391 -4.51 -13.21 10.89
C ALA A 391 -3.84 -13.81 12.15
N LEU A 392 -2.85 -13.10 12.71
CA LEU A 392 -2.19 -13.47 13.98
C LEU A 392 -3.17 -13.49 15.15
N VAL A 393 -3.94 -12.42 15.31
CA VAL A 393 -4.93 -12.29 16.39
C VAL A 393 -5.95 -13.44 16.34
N ILE A 394 -6.41 -13.79 15.12
CA ILE A 394 -7.36 -14.90 14.93
C ILE A 394 -6.69 -16.26 15.19
N ALA A 395 -5.46 -16.44 14.71
CA ALA A 395 -4.75 -17.72 14.88
C ALA A 395 -4.45 -18.01 16.36
N GLU A 396 -4.14 -16.98 17.15
CA GLU A 396 -3.93 -17.09 18.62
C GLU A 396 -5.24 -17.16 19.43
N GLY A 397 -6.41 -16.99 18.76
CA GLY A 397 -7.71 -17.02 19.43
C GLY A 397 -7.98 -15.83 20.36
N ILE A 398 -7.39 -14.66 20.09
CA ILE A 398 -7.55 -13.48 20.94
C ILE A 398 -8.89 -12.80 20.61
N GLU A 399 -9.79 -12.74 21.60
CA GLU A 399 -11.04 -11.99 21.55
C GLU A 399 -10.81 -10.51 21.88
N LEU A 400 -10.62 -9.68 20.87
CA LEU A 400 -10.28 -8.26 21.04
C LEU A 400 -11.28 -7.47 21.86
N GLN A 401 -12.58 -7.78 21.74
CA GLN A 401 -13.63 -7.02 22.42
C GLN A 401 -13.59 -7.17 23.95
N SER A 402 -13.12 -8.31 24.44
CA SER A 402 -13.05 -8.64 25.87
C SER A 402 -11.77 -8.12 26.56
N LEU A 403 -10.81 -7.58 25.78
CA LEU A 403 -9.53 -7.15 26.34
C LEU A 403 -9.66 -5.85 27.16
N PRO A 404 -8.86 -5.70 28.24
CA PRO A 404 -8.66 -4.42 28.90
C PRO A 404 -7.94 -3.44 27.98
N GLU A 405 -7.99 -2.17 28.33
CA GLU A 405 -7.30 -1.11 27.57
C GLU A 405 -5.95 -0.80 28.21
N GLU A 406 -4.90 -0.79 27.39
CA GLU A 406 -3.57 -0.33 27.76
C GLU A 406 -3.14 0.84 26.88
N LYS A 407 -2.18 1.64 27.38
CA LYS A 407 -1.61 2.76 26.63
C LYS A 407 -0.39 2.31 25.82
N THR A 408 -0.14 2.99 24.72
CA THR A 408 1.12 2.93 23.99
C THR A 408 2.21 3.68 24.74
N LEU A 409 3.46 3.37 24.45
CA LEU A 409 4.59 4.22 24.80
C LEU A 409 4.81 5.29 23.72
N CYS A 410 5.31 6.46 24.13
CA CYS A 410 5.59 7.59 23.24
C CYS A 410 4.36 7.98 22.40
N GLU A 411 3.32 8.44 23.06
CA GLU A 411 2.11 8.96 22.39
C GLU A 411 2.46 10.18 21.53
N GLY A 412 1.91 10.24 20.32
CA GLY A 412 2.10 11.37 19.41
C GLY A 412 1.12 12.51 19.64
N SER A 413 1.44 13.68 19.11
CA SER A 413 0.54 14.84 19.08
C SER A 413 -0.66 14.59 18.17
N LYS A 414 -1.64 15.48 18.21
CA LYS A 414 -2.76 15.52 17.28
C LYS A 414 -2.28 15.63 15.83
N SER A 415 -1.23 16.41 15.57
CA SER A 415 -0.58 16.53 14.27
C SER A 415 -0.01 15.19 13.81
N GLY A 416 0.81 14.52 14.61
CA GLY A 416 1.39 13.22 14.28
C GLY A 416 0.33 12.13 14.07
N ARG A 417 -0.70 12.08 14.93
CA ARG A 417 -1.83 11.16 14.76
C ARG A 417 -2.68 11.43 13.51
N SER A 418 -2.62 12.65 12.94
CA SER A 418 -3.34 13.04 11.72
C SER A 418 -2.60 12.67 10.42
N PHE A 419 -1.35 12.29 10.47
CA PHE A 419 -0.50 11.94 9.31
C PHE A 419 -1.12 10.94 8.32
N PRO A 420 -1.89 9.94 8.74
CA PRO A 420 -2.41 8.93 7.81
C PRO A 420 -3.41 9.45 6.79
N VAL A 421 -3.98 10.63 6.99
CA VAL A 421 -4.98 11.23 6.10
C VAL A 421 -4.30 12.20 5.14
N ALA A 422 -4.64 12.14 3.85
CA ALA A 422 -4.10 13.07 2.86
C ALA A 422 -4.37 14.52 3.27
N GLY A 423 -3.35 15.37 3.17
CA GLY A 423 -3.34 16.75 3.68
C GLY A 423 -2.89 16.87 5.15
N GLY A 424 -2.84 15.77 5.89
CA GLY A 424 -2.46 15.77 7.30
C GLY A 424 -1.00 16.14 7.54
N VAL A 425 -0.10 15.64 6.70
CA VAL A 425 1.33 15.93 6.79
C VAL A 425 1.61 17.40 6.49
N ALA A 426 1.07 17.91 5.38
CA ALA A 426 1.24 19.32 5.01
C ALA A 426 0.67 20.27 6.08
N SER A 427 -0.52 19.97 6.60
CA SER A 427 -1.16 20.75 7.65
C SER A 427 -0.32 20.78 8.94
N ALA A 428 0.27 19.66 9.34
CA ALA A 428 1.13 19.55 10.51
C ALA A 428 2.41 20.42 10.34
N ILE A 429 3.09 20.27 9.20
CA ILE A 429 4.32 21.01 8.87
C ILE A 429 4.03 22.51 8.81
N ILE A 430 2.94 22.93 8.17
CA ILE A 430 2.57 24.35 8.06
C ILE A 430 2.30 24.94 9.44
N ALA A 431 1.49 24.29 10.27
CA ALA A 431 1.17 24.74 11.61
C ALA A 431 2.42 24.88 12.50
N GLN A 432 3.31 23.87 12.44
CA GLN A 432 4.57 23.91 13.19
C GLN A 432 5.51 25.02 12.68
N THR A 433 5.63 25.20 11.35
CA THR A 433 6.45 26.23 10.74
C THR A 433 5.97 27.64 11.12
N GLN A 434 4.65 27.89 11.07
CA GLN A 434 4.06 29.17 11.49
C GLN A 434 4.35 29.47 12.98
N ARG A 435 4.28 28.45 13.83
CA ARG A 435 4.62 28.57 15.26
C ARG A 435 6.09 28.94 15.47
N MET A 436 7.00 28.29 14.72
CA MET A 436 8.45 28.57 14.81
C MET A 436 8.80 29.97 14.31
N LEU A 437 8.15 30.42 13.25
CA LEU A 437 8.37 31.78 12.71
C LEU A 437 7.68 32.85 13.53
N LYS A 438 6.75 32.48 14.43
CA LYS A 438 5.88 33.43 15.18
C LYS A 438 5.11 34.38 14.27
N GLU A 439 4.86 33.95 13.06
CA GLU A 439 4.17 34.72 12.03
C GLU A 439 3.03 33.87 11.45
N ASN A 440 1.89 34.51 11.22
CA ASN A 440 0.71 33.86 10.67
C ASN A 440 0.55 34.31 9.21
N PHE A 441 1.40 33.79 8.32
CA PHE A 441 1.26 34.02 6.89
C PHE A 441 0.91 32.75 6.12
N GLU A 442 0.33 32.93 4.97
CA GLU A 442 -0.06 31.80 4.11
C GLU A 442 1.16 31.17 3.45
N ILE A 443 1.45 29.92 3.77
CA ILE A 443 2.50 29.13 3.13
C ILE A 443 1.90 28.41 1.92
N PRO A 444 2.32 28.74 0.69
CA PRO A 444 1.82 28.04 -0.49
C PRO A 444 2.20 26.56 -0.46
N PHE A 445 1.22 25.68 -0.54
CA PHE A 445 1.45 24.23 -0.59
C PHE A 445 0.55 23.55 -1.61
N SER A 446 0.92 22.33 -1.97
CA SER A 446 0.09 21.46 -2.78
C SER A 446 0.14 20.03 -2.20
N SER A 447 -0.98 19.35 -2.21
CA SER A 447 -1.10 17.96 -1.78
C SER A 447 -1.69 17.12 -2.88
N ALA A 448 -1.17 15.91 -3.05
CA ALA A 448 -1.71 14.92 -3.98
C ALA A 448 -1.70 13.54 -3.33
N ASP A 449 -2.79 12.80 -3.54
CA ASP A 449 -2.91 11.40 -3.21
C ASP A 449 -3.09 10.57 -4.49
N THR A 450 -2.65 9.33 -4.47
CA THR A 450 -2.34 8.44 -5.61
C THR A 450 -1.08 8.84 -6.38
N LEU A 451 -0.29 7.83 -6.80
CA LEU A 451 0.94 8.07 -7.55
C LEU A 451 0.71 8.83 -8.87
N ALA A 452 -0.39 8.55 -9.55
CA ALA A 452 -0.72 9.22 -10.80
C ALA A 452 -0.96 10.73 -10.58
N ALA A 453 -1.69 11.11 -9.52
CA ALA A 453 -1.92 12.50 -9.16
C ALA A 453 -0.63 13.18 -8.70
N CYS A 454 0.20 12.49 -7.92
CA CYS A 454 1.50 12.99 -7.48
C CYS A 454 2.44 13.30 -8.66
N LEU A 455 2.56 12.39 -9.62
CA LEU A 455 3.40 12.61 -10.80
C LEU A 455 2.83 13.72 -11.72
N LYS A 456 1.50 13.84 -11.81
CA LYS A 456 0.86 14.96 -12.49
C LYS A 456 1.19 16.28 -11.80
N LEU A 457 1.10 16.33 -10.48
CA LEU A 457 1.45 17.52 -9.70
C LEU A 457 2.89 17.97 -9.98
N LEU A 458 3.87 17.05 -9.93
CA LEU A 458 5.26 17.39 -10.27
C LEU A 458 5.43 17.88 -11.70
N LYS A 459 4.69 17.31 -12.65
CA LYS A 459 4.68 17.80 -14.04
C LYS A 459 4.11 19.20 -14.15
N ASP A 460 3.07 19.53 -13.38
CA ASP A 460 2.47 20.88 -13.36
C ASP A 460 3.41 21.88 -12.66
N VAL A 461 4.14 21.48 -11.63
CA VAL A 461 5.23 22.29 -11.01
C VAL A 461 6.32 22.57 -12.05
N LYS A 462 6.86 21.53 -12.70
CA LYS A 462 7.90 21.65 -13.72
C LYS A 462 7.52 22.58 -14.87
N SER A 463 6.25 22.59 -15.24
CA SER A 463 5.73 23.44 -16.33
C SER A 463 5.31 24.85 -15.89
N GLY A 464 5.49 25.22 -14.62
CA GLY A 464 5.14 26.53 -14.07
C GLY A 464 3.65 26.87 -14.08
N LYS A 465 2.78 25.82 -14.12
CA LYS A 465 1.33 26.00 -14.18
C LYS A 465 0.71 26.40 -12.85
N LEU A 466 1.38 26.10 -11.74
CA LEU A 466 0.87 26.39 -10.40
C LEU A 466 1.25 27.81 -9.99
N LYS A 467 0.25 28.60 -9.61
CA LYS A 467 0.43 29.98 -9.14
C LYS A 467 -0.44 30.21 -7.90
N PRO A 468 0.15 30.57 -6.74
CA PRO A 468 1.58 30.67 -6.48
C PRO A 468 2.29 29.32 -6.56
N ALA A 469 3.60 29.33 -6.82
CA ALA A 469 4.42 28.12 -6.77
C ALA A 469 4.42 27.57 -5.33
N PRO A 470 4.21 26.26 -5.12
CA PRO A 470 4.20 25.69 -3.78
C PRO A 470 5.62 25.70 -3.17
N LEU A 471 5.71 26.01 -1.88
CA LEU A 471 6.93 25.82 -1.07
C LEU A 471 6.97 24.44 -0.42
N LEU A 472 5.81 23.82 -0.21
CA LEU A 472 5.67 22.48 0.34
C LEU A 472 4.80 21.62 -0.59
N ILE A 473 5.26 20.41 -0.88
CA ILE A 473 4.50 19.42 -1.63
C ILE A 473 4.33 18.17 -0.79
N GLU A 474 3.09 17.83 -0.47
CA GLU A 474 2.76 16.54 0.11
C GLU A 474 2.40 15.56 -1.01
N GLY A 475 3.08 14.40 -1.04
CA GLY A 475 2.74 13.31 -1.94
C GLY A 475 2.45 12.01 -1.19
N MET A 476 1.31 11.41 -1.47
CA MET A 476 0.94 10.10 -0.95
C MET A 476 0.59 9.12 -2.08
N ALA A 477 1.18 7.92 -2.04
CA ALA A 477 0.98 6.92 -3.09
C ALA A 477 -0.42 6.27 -3.06
N CYS A 478 -1.10 6.31 -1.92
CA CYS A 478 -2.39 5.68 -1.69
C CYS A 478 -3.51 6.70 -1.72
N PRO A 479 -4.72 6.35 -2.21
CA PRO A 479 -5.87 7.24 -2.18
C PRO A 479 -6.26 7.57 -0.74
N PHE A 480 -6.60 8.84 -0.49
CA PHE A 480 -6.90 9.40 0.83
C PHE A 480 -5.77 9.31 1.86
N GLY A 481 -4.53 8.99 1.42
CA GLY A 481 -3.38 8.81 2.30
C GLY A 481 -3.20 7.37 2.78
N CYS A 482 -2.47 7.18 3.89
CA CYS A 482 -2.14 5.85 4.42
C CYS A 482 -3.38 5.03 4.83
N ILE A 483 -4.50 5.68 5.17
CA ILE A 483 -5.78 5.00 5.45
C ILE A 483 -6.30 4.20 4.24
N GLY A 484 -5.87 4.53 3.03
CA GLY A 484 -6.10 3.79 1.79
C GLY A 484 -4.97 2.83 1.41
N GLY A 485 -4.05 2.52 2.30
CA GLY A 485 -2.95 1.59 2.06
C GLY A 485 -3.41 0.16 1.75
N PRO A 486 -2.61 -0.64 1.03
CA PRO A 486 -3.02 -1.98 0.59
C PRO A 486 -3.22 -2.99 1.73
N GLY A 487 -2.59 -2.78 2.88
CA GLY A 487 -2.74 -3.62 4.08
C GLY A 487 -3.85 -3.20 5.05
N THR A 488 -4.72 -2.24 4.67
CA THR A 488 -5.86 -1.81 5.50
C THR A 488 -7.04 -2.77 5.39
N MET A 489 -7.85 -2.82 6.45
CA MET A 489 -9.02 -3.69 6.55
C MET A 489 -10.34 -2.94 6.65
N SER A 490 -10.29 -1.64 6.95
CA SER A 490 -11.47 -0.78 7.13
C SER A 490 -11.82 -0.02 5.85
N THR A 491 -13.08 0.42 5.74
CA THR A 491 -13.48 1.35 4.67
C THR A 491 -12.81 2.72 4.87
N LEU A 492 -12.60 3.44 3.78
CA LEU A 492 -11.94 4.76 3.82
C LEU A 492 -12.66 5.76 4.74
N ILE A 493 -14.00 5.80 4.67
CA ILE A 493 -14.80 6.71 5.49
C ILE A 493 -14.65 6.39 6.97
N LYS A 494 -14.74 5.12 7.32
CA LYS A 494 -14.59 4.65 8.70
C LYS A 494 -13.18 4.88 9.23
N ALA A 495 -12.16 4.54 8.43
CA ALA A 495 -10.77 4.75 8.80
C ALA A 495 -10.47 6.25 9.04
N LYS A 496 -10.95 7.13 8.15
CA LYS A 496 -10.79 8.58 8.32
C LYS A 496 -11.42 9.08 9.62
N LYS A 497 -12.65 8.65 9.92
CA LYS A 497 -13.33 9.01 11.16
C LYS A 497 -12.56 8.51 12.38
N SER A 498 -12.17 7.23 12.40
CA SER A 498 -11.45 6.64 13.53
C SER A 498 -10.10 7.32 13.80
N VAL A 499 -9.35 7.67 12.74
CA VAL A 499 -8.10 8.43 12.87
C VAL A 499 -8.37 9.84 13.42
N SER A 500 -9.40 10.54 12.92
CA SER A 500 -9.77 11.87 13.41
C SER A 500 -10.16 11.83 14.89
N ASP A 501 -10.99 10.88 15.29
CA ASP A 501 -11.44 10.71 16.68
C ASP A 501 -10.25 10.36 17.62
N PHE A 502 -9.28 9.61 17.11
CA PHE A 502 -8.06 9.27 17.84
C PHE A 502 -7.13 10.48 17.97
N ALA A 503 -6.95 11.24 16.91
CA ALA A 503 -6.10 12.43 16.91
C ALA A 503 -6.63 13.50 17.89
N GLN A 504 -7.96 13.67 17.99
CA GLN A 504 -8.56 14.62 18.94
C GLN A 504 -8.37 14.25 20.42
N LYS A 505 -8.00 13.00 20.71
CA LYS A 505 -7.70 12.53 22.07
C LYS A 505 -6.23 12.71 22.46
N ALA A 506 -5.40 13.27 21.57
CA ALA A 506 -4.01 13.56 21.90
C ALA A 506 -3.91 14.64 22.98
N GLU A 507 -2.92 14.52 23.85
CA GLU A 507 -2.65 15.47 24.93
C GLU A 507 -2.09 16.78 24.37
N TYR A 508 -1.33 16.71 23.28
CA TYR A 508 -0.65 17.83 22.64
C TYR A 508 -1.17 18.06 21.23
N ASP A 509 -1.25 19.32 20.79
CA ASP A 509 -1.68 19.68 19.44
C ASP A 509 -0.52 19.58 18.42
N LEU A 510 0.67 20.06 18.79
CA LEU A 510 1.84 20.16 17.93
C LEU A 510 3.06 19.48 18.57
N PRO A 511 4.05 19.04 17.74
CA PRO A 511 5.27 18.42 18.23
C PRO A 511 6.04 19.26 19.26
N SER A 512 6.16 20.57 19.03
CA SER A 512 6.87 21.50 19.91
C SER A 512 6.22 21.69 21.29
N ASP A 513 5.05 21.11 21.53
CA ASP A 513 4.40 21.15 22.84
C ASP A 513 5.07 20.18 23.84
N TYR A 514 5.77 19.15 23.36
CA TYR A 514 6.35 18.11 24.23
C TYR A 514 7.72 17.59 23.80
N ILE A 515 8.14 17.82 22.55
CA ILE A 515 9.48 17.49 22.06
C ILE A 515 10.32 18.78 22.16
N SER A 516 11.29 18.79 23.07
CA SER A 516 12.26 19.88 23.13
C SER A 516 13.19 19.81 21.94
N GLU A 517 13.43 20.95 21.30
CA GLU A 517 14.49 21.11 20.29
C GLU A 517 15.84 20.80 20.98
N SER A 518 16.44 19.64 20.64
CA SER A 518 17.76 19.25 21.11
C SER A 518 18.83 19.59 20.06
#